data_2c0f6f7ca37753d7ec8623fc01a35ad4
#
_entry.id   2c0f6f7ca37753d7ec8623fc01a35ad4
#
_cell.length_a   1.000
_cell.length_b   1.000
_cell.length_c   1.000
_cell.angle_alpha   90.00
_cell.angle_beta   90.00
_cell.angle_gamma   90.00
#
_symmetry.space_group_name_H-M   'P 1'
#
loop_
_entity.id
_entity.type
_entity.pdbx_description
1 polymer ?
#
loop_
_entity_poly.entity_id
_entity_poly.type
_entity_poly.pdbx_seq_one_letter_code
_entity_poly.pdbx_strand_id
1 'polypeptide(L)'
;MNIETIAEQHVVSSALRPWLTETSLLTNKLRNNIADYQFEVLQEYFDEDEKDNSKKIFVREIAMLSSNRPYILGQTKTPEKTLSEHPWINTLGENTLGEALKNIDEAVRSDFSYNCFYIENAELENIGILEIKQSLIWARRSTFSLGNNSLSTVELFLPGIECLSN
;
A
#
# COMPACT_ATOMS: atom_id res chain seq x y z
N MET A 1 -15.73 5.12 -2.18
CA MET A 1 -15.78 6.49 -1.60
C MET A 1 -14.84 7.34 -2.43
N ASN A 2 -15.32 8.43 -3.03
CA ASN A 2 -14.53 9.30 -3.89
C ASN A 2 -13.61 10.16 -3.01
N ILE A 3 -12.41 10.52 -3.50
CA ILE A 3 -11.48 11.44 -2.81
C ILE A 3 -12.12 12.78 -2.46
N GLU A 4 -13.10 13.23 -3.25
CA GLU A 4 -13.90 14.43 -3.02
C GLU A 4 -14.84 14.32 -1.80
N THR A 5 -15.33 13.12 -1.50
CA THR A 5 -16.22 12.89 -0.33
C THR A 5 -15.45 12.91 0.99
N ILE A 6 -14.16 12.52 0.96
CA ILE A 6 -13.26 12.62 2.12
C ILE A 6 -12.81 14.07 2.31
N ALA A 7 -12.74 14.85 1.24
CA ALA A 7 -12.34 16.26 1.26
C ALA A 7 -13.30 17.18 2.01
N GLU A 8 -14.51 16.75 2.41
CA GLU A 8 -15.39 17.55 3.28
C GLU A 8 -14.81 17.75 4.69
N GLN A 9 -13.87 16.89 5.12
CA GLN A 9 -13.20 17.01 6.43
C GLN A 9 -11.71 17.37 6.32
N HIS A 10 -11.02 16.89 5.26
CA HIS A 10 -9.58 17.14 5.06
C HIS A 10 -9.26 17.33 3.58
N VAL A 11 -8.58 18.43 3.26
CA VAL A 11 -8.20 18.75 1.88
C VAL A 11 -6.90 18.03 1.52
N VAL A 12 -6.93 17.21 0.46
CA VAL A 12 -5.72 16.64 -0.13
C VAL A 12 -4.89 17.74 -0.77
N SER A 13 -3.62 17.83 -0.40
CA SER A 13 -2.71 18.81 -1.00
C SER A 13 -2.54 18.58 -2.51
N SER A 14 -2.22 19.64 -3.24
CA SER A 14 -1.94 19.55 -4.68
C SER A 14 -0.71 18.67 -4.97
N ALA A 15 0.27 18.62 -4.06
CA ALA A 15 1.46 17.79 -4.17
C ALA A 15 1.15 16.29 -3.95
N LEU A 16 0.24 15.96 -3.02
CA LEU A 16 -0.10 14.58 -2.72
C LEU A 16 -1.10 13.98 -3.73
N ARG A 17 -2.02 14.80 -4.25
CA ARG A 17 -3.09 14.32 -5.13
C ARG A 17 -2.60 13.44 -6.30
N PRO A 18 -1.56 13.80 -7.07
CA PRO A 18 -1.07 12.98 -8.17
C PRO A 18 -0.54 11.61 -7.74
N TRP A 19 -0.08 11.48 -6.49
CA TRP A 19 0.37 10.21 -5.91
C TRP A 19 -0.80 9.32 -5.51
N LEU A 20 -1.79 9.89 -4.83
CA LEU A 20 -2.99 9.17 -4.40
C LEU A 20 -3.81 8.63 -5.58
N THR A 21 -3.93 9.41 -6.65
CA THR A 21 -4.76 9.07 -7.82
C THR A 21 -4.00 8.32 -8.91
N GLU A 22 -2.72 7.98 -8.70
CA GLU A 22 -1.92 7.23 -9.66
C GLU A 22 -2.53 5.86 -9.94
N THR A 23 -2.88 5.59 -11.19
CA THR A 23 -3.49 4.33 -11.62
C THR A 23 -2.47 3.34 -12.17
N SER A 24 -1.29 3.82 -12.55
CA SER A 24 -0.16 2.97 -12.95
C SER A 24 0.55 2.40 -11.73
N LEU A 25 1.70 1.75 -11.92
CA LEU A 25 2.49 1.25 -10.80
C LEU A 25 3.16 2.40 -10.05
N LEU A 26 2.86 2.54 -8.75
CA LEU A 26 3.56 3.46 -7.84
C LEU A 26 5.07 3.24 -7.83
N THR A 27 5.50 1.99 -7.94
CA THR A 27 6.92 1.61 -8.05
C THR A 27 7.61 2.36 -9.19
N ASN A 28 7.00 2.39 -10.38
CA ASN A 28 7.56 3.09 -11.53
C ASN A 28 7.59 4.60 -11.30
N LYS A 29 6.49 5.14 -10.76
CA LYS A 29 6.43 6.57 -10.45
C LYS A 29 7.49 6.97 -9.43
N LEU A 30 7.69 6.19 -8.35
CA LEU A 30 8.74 6.44 -7.37
C LEU A 30 10.14 6.35 -8.00
N ARG A 31 10.44 5.28 -8.75
CA ARG A 31 11.73 5.13 -9.43
C ARG A 31 12.08 6.31 -10.35
N ASN A 32 11.08 6.92 -10.96
CA ASN A 32 11.30 8.10 -11.82
C ASN A 32 11.53 9.39 -11.05
N ASN A 33 11.15 9.44 -9.78
CA ASN A 33 11.22 10.65 -8.95
C ASN A 33 12.25 10.56 -7.80
N ILE A 34 12.84 9.39 -7.58
CA ILE A 34 13.81 9.13 -6.50
C ILE A 34 15.04 8.44 -7.08
N ALA A 35 16.24 9.00 -6.85
CA ALA A 35 17.49 8.46 -7.38
C ALA A 35 17.82 7.07 -6.78
N ASP A 36 17.64 6.90 -5.47
CA ASP A 36 18.03 5.70 -4.71
C ASP A 36 16.80 4.92 -4.25
N TYR A 37 15.89 4.62 -5.18
CA TYR A 37 14.69 3.83 -4.85
C TYR A 37 15.06 2.45 -4.30
N GLN A 38 14.46 2.12 -3.18
CA GLN A 38 14.57 0.83 -2.52
C GLN A 38 13.17 0.29 -2.21
N PHE A 39 13.06 -1.04 -2.27
CA PHE A 39 11.87 -1.77 -1.89
C PHE A 39 12.26 -2.76 -0.79
N GLU A 40 11.53 -2.75 0.32
CA GLU A 40 11.80 -3.59 1.46
C GLU A 40 10.55 -4.35 1.89
N VAL A 41 10.69 -5.65 2.13
CA VAL A 41 9.65 -6.45 2.79
C VAL A 41 9.87 -6.34 4.29
N LEU A 42 8.95 -5.69 4.97
CA LEU A 42 9.04 -5.47 6.42
C LEU A 42 8.71 -6.75 7.18
N GLN A 43 7.59 -7.38 6.81
CA GLN A 43 7.17 -8.64 7.41
C GLN A 43 6.15 -9.39 6.54
N GLU A 44 6.11 -10.70 6.74
CA GLU A 44 5.13 -11.61 6.16
C GLU A 44 4.67 -12.57 7.26
N TYR A 45 3.35 -12.68 7.45
CA TYR A 45 2.78 -13.52 8.51
C TYR A 45 1.34 -13.95 8.20
N PHE A 46 0.84 -14.92 8.94
CA PHE A 46 -0.55 -15.29 8.92
C PHE A 46 -1.27 -14.69 10.12
N ASP A 47 -2.43 -14.08 9.86
CA ASP A 47 -3.34 -13.51 10.84
C ASP A 47 -4.72 -14.16 10.71
N GLU A 48 -5.61 -13.90 11.67
CA GLU A 48 -7.00 -14.29 11.61
C GLU A 48 -7.80 -13.30 10.74
N ASP A 49 -8.79 -13.81 9.99
CA ASP A 49 -9.68 -12.93 9.23
C ASP A 49 -10.58 -12.15 10.19
N GLU A 50 -10.53 -10.83 10.16
CA GLU A 50 -11.35 -9.94 11.01
C GLU A 50 -12.86 -10.21 10.90
N LYS A 51 -13.31 -10.81 9.78
CA LYS A 51 -14.73 -11.16 9.54
C LYS A 51 -15.08 -12.59 9.92
N ASP A 52 -14.10 -13.46 9.99
CA ASP A 52 -14.28 -14.87 10.27
C ASP A 52 -13.00 -15.45 10.87
N ASN A 53 -12.88 -15.41 12.18
CA ASN A 53 -11.71 -15.87 12.95
C ASN A 53 -11.35 -17.35 12.72
N SER A 54 -12.21 -18.13 12.04
CA SER A 54 -11.89 -19.49 11.62
C SER A 54 -11.02 -19.55 10.36
N LYS A 55 -10.85 -18.43 9.66
CA LYS A 55 -10.08 -18.31 8.43
C LYS A 55 -8.79 -17.53 8.65
N LYS A 56 -7.77 -17.93 7.90
CA LYS A 56 -6.47 -17.24 7.93
C LYS A 56 -6.32 -16.32 6.73
N ILE A 57 -5.62 -15.24 6.98
CA ILE A 57 -5.20 -14.25 5.99
C ILE A 57 -3.68 -14.19 5.99
N PHE A 58 -3.06 -14.32 4.83
CA PHE A 58 -1.65 -14.00 4.65
C PHE A 58 -1.51 -12.49 4.52
N VAL A 59 -0.71 -11.90 5.38
CA VAL A 59 -0.41 -10.47 5.42
C VAL A 59 1.02 -10.28 4.97
N ARG A 60 1.23 -9.34 4.05
CA ARG A 60 2.54 -8.91 3.61
C ARG A 60 2.63 -7.40 3.75
N GLU A 61 3.64 -6.92 4.45
CA GLU A 61 3.90 -5.52 4.66
C GLU A 61 5.24 -5.11 4.04
N ILE A 62 5.22 -3.97 3.35
CA ILE A 62 6.35 -3.48 2.56
C ILE A 62 6.58 -1.98 2.79
N ALA A 63 7.80 -1.54 2.55
CA ALA A 63 8.14 -0.13 2.42
C ALA A 63 8.74 0.17 1.04
N MET A 64 8.38 1.34 0.51
CA MET A 64 9.03 1.95 -0.64
C MET A 64 9.78 3.18 -0.14
N LEU A 65 11.10 3.18 -0.27
CA LEU A 65 11.96 4.13 0.43
C LEU A 65 13.13 4.62 -0.46
N SER A 66 13.79 5.66 -0.01
CA SER A 66 15.06 6.16 -0.52
C SER A 66 15.92 6.63 0.64
N SER A 67 17.20 6.26 0.64
CA SER A 67 18.15 6.63 1.69
C SER A 67 17.60 6.34 3.10
N ASN A 68 17.01 5.17 3.30
CA ASN A 68 16.35 4.72 4.53
C ASN A 68 15.13 5.56 4.98
N ARG A 69 14.62 6.45 4.12
CA ARG A 69 13.41 7.22 4.39
C ARG A 69 12.22 6.62 3.63
N PRO A 70 11.22 6.11 4.32
CA PRO A 70 10.03 5.57 3.67
C PRO A 70 9.12 6.70 3.16
N TYR A 71 8.55 6.48 1.97
CA TYR A 71 7.58 7.34 1.31
C TYR A 71 6.20 6.71 1.24
N ILE A 72 6.16 5.40 1.05
CA ILE A 72 4.93 4.62 1.01
C ILE A 72 5.13 3.35 1.83
N LEU A 73 4.15 3.05 2.68
CA LEU A 73 4.00 1.74 3.30
C LEU A 73 2.85 1.02 2.64
N GLY A 74 3.03 -0.24 2.33
CA GLY A 74 2.01 -1.08 1.71
C GLY A 74 1.69 -2.29 2.57
N GLN A 75 0.41 -2.62 2.66
CA GLN A 75 -0.05 -3.88 3.24
C GLN A 75 -0.92 -4.61 2.23
N THR A 76 -0.63 -5.88 2.01
CA THR A 76 -1.46 -6.80 1.23
C THR A 76 -2.08 -7.81 2.17
N LYS A 77 -3.39 -8.02 2.07
CA LYS A 77 -4.12 -9.08 2.77
C LYS A 77 -4.65 -10.08 1.75
N THR A 78 -4.19 -11.32 1.83
CA THR A 78 -4.56 -12.40 0.91
C THR A 78 -5.24 -13.52 1.69
N PRO A 79 -6.55 -13.80 1.44
CA PRO A 79 -7.23 -14.93 2.04
C PRO A 79 -6.51 -16.25 1.75
N GLU A 80 -6.50 -17.17 2.70
CA GLU A 80 -5.83 -18.48 2.58
C GLU A 80 -6.27 -19.24 1.32
N LYS A 81 -7.56 -19.17 0.97
CA LYS A 81 -8.07 -19.76 -0.28
C LYS A 81 -7.40 -19.15 -1.51
N THR A 82 -7.32 -17.82 -1.57
CA THR A 82 -6.63 -17.11 -2.67
C THR A 82 -5.17 -17.53 -2.75
N LEU A 83 -4.49 -17.59 -1.59
CA LEU A 83 -3.09 -18.00 -1.53
C LEU A 83 -2.87 -19.44 -2.02
N SER A 84 -3.79 -20.37 -1.70
CA SER A 84 -3.69 -21.76 -2.14
C SER A 84 -3.86 -21.94 -3.65
N GLU A 85 -4.70 -21.11 -4.28
CA GLU A 85 -4.92 -21.12 -5.73
C GLU A 85 -3.88 -20.28 -6.50
N HIS A 86 -3.24 -19.31 -5.81
CA HIS A 86 -2.21 -18.42 -6.35
C HIS A 86 -0.94 -18.44 -5.48
N PRO A 87 -0.22 -19.59 -5.36
CA PRO A 87 0.91 -19.74 -4.44
C PRO A 87 2.10 -18.82 -4.75
N TRP A 88 2.17 -18.27 -5.96
CA TRP A 88 3.19 -17.29 -6.34
C TRP A 88 3.17 -16.03 -5.43
N ILE A 89 2.04 -15.71 -4.81
CA ILE A 89 1.91 -14.55 -3.90
C ILE A 89 2.83 -14.72 -2.69
N ASN A 90 2.95 -15.94 -2.15
CA ASN A 90 3.82 -16.24 -1.00
C ASN A 90 5.31 -16.36 -1.40
N THR A 91 5.62 -16.34 -2.68
CA THR A 91 6.99 -16.47 -3.19
C THR A 91 7.50 -15.23 -3.91
N LEU A 92 6.84 -14.10 -3.72
CA LEU A 92 7.23 -12.82 -4.34
C LEU A 92 8.64 -12.36 -3.95
N GLY A 93 9.09 -12.67 -2.72
CA GLY A 93 10.38 -12.20 -2.24
C GLY A 93 10.48 -10.68 -2.33
N GLU A 94 11.51 -10.16 -2.96
CA GLU A 94 11.72 -8.72 -3.17
C GLU A 94 10.94 -8.14 -4.36
N ASN A 95 10.13 -8.94 -5.07
CA ASN A 95 9.31 -8.43 -6.15
C ASN A 95 8.05 -7.73 -5.64
N THR A 96 7.61 -6.73 -6.35
CA THR A 96 6.38 -6.04 -5.99
C THR A 96 5.15 -6.80 -6.50
N LEU A 97 4.08 -6.78 -5.69
CA LEU A 97 2.79 -7.37 -6.09
C LEU A 97 2.28 -6.78 -7.41
N GLY A 98 2.40 -5.46 -7.58
CA GLY A 98 1.93 -4.77 -8.77
C GLY A 98 2.65 -5.23 -10.05
N GLU A 99 3.97 -5.49 -9.99
CA GLU A 99 4.73 -6.02 -11.12
C GLU A 99 4.32 -7.46 -11.45
N ALA A 100 4.08 -8.29 -10.42
CA ALA A 100 3.61 -9.66 -10.61
C ALA A 100 2.21 -9.69 -11.24
N LEU A 101 1.28 -8.87 -10.74
CA LEU A 101 -0.10 -8.81 -11.24
C LEU A 101 -0.22 -8.33 -12.70
N LYS A 102 0.73 -7.53 -13.20
CA LYS A 102 0.74 -7.13 -14.62
C LYS A 102 0.82 -8.31 -15.59
N ASN A 103 1.40 -9.42 -15.16
CA ASN A 103 1.58 -10.61 -15.97
C ASN A 103 0.44 -11.62 -15.81
N ILE A 104 -0.62 -11.25 -15.09
CA ILE A 104 -1.80 -12.09 -14.83
C ILE A 104 -2.98 -11.49 -15.60
N ASP A 105 -3.35 -12.08 -16.71
CA ASP A 105 -4.40 -11.57 -17.62
C ASP A 105 -5.76 -11.41 -16.94
N GLU A 106 -6.07 -12.24 -15.93
CA GLU A 106 -7.33 -12.20 -15.16
C GLU A 106 -7.30 -11.24 -13.97
N ALA A 107 -6.17 -10.57 -13.71
CA ALA A 107 -6.05 -9.65 -12.59
C ALA A 107 -6.74 -8.33 -12.91
N VAL A 108 -7.81 -8.03 -12.18
CA VAL A 108 -8.57 -6.78 -12.32
C VAL A 108 -8.56 -6.03 -11.00
N ARG A 109 -8.10 -4.78 -11.05
CA ARG A 109 -8.11 -3.90 -9.87
C ARG A 109 -9.42 -3.13 -9.80
N SER A 110 -10.02 -3.07 -8.61
CA SER A 110 -11.15 -2.18 -8.32
C SER A 110 -10.74 -0.70 -8.39
N ASP A 111 -11.72 0.18 -8.40
CA ASP A 111 -11.49 1.58 -8.09
C ASP A 111 -10.86 1.75 -6.70
N PHE A 112 -10.13 2.85 -6.51
CA PHE A 112 -9.57 3.19 -5.21
C PHE A 112 -10.65 3.73 -4.28
N SER A 113 -10.58 3.32 -3.03
CA SER A 113 -11.20 4.03 -1.92
C SER A 113 -10.12 4.72 -1.08
N TYR A 114 -10.44 5.89 -0.53
CA TYR A 114 -9.48 6.73 0.16
C TYR A 114 -9.91 6.96 1.61
N ASN A 115 -8.95 7.11 2.49
CA ASN A 115 -9.16 7.50 3.88
C ASN A 115 -7.97 8.33 4.36
N CYS A 116 -8.17 9.07 5.45
CA CYS A 116 -7.07 9.75 6.13
C CYS A 116 -7.25 9.60 7.64
N PHE A 117 -6.16 9.58 8.37
CA PHE A 117 -6.13 9.44 9.82
C PHE A 117 -4.87 10.07 10.39
N TYR A 118 -4.92 10.42 11.67
CA TYR A 118 -3.75 10.88 12.39
C TYR A 118 -3.01 9.69 12.97
N ILE A 119 -1.69 9.63 12.74
CA ILE A 119 -0.80 8.67 13.38
C ILE A 119 -0.03 9.39 14.47
N GLU A 120 0.04 8.79 15.66
CA GLU A 120 0.89 9.26 16.74
C GLU A 120 2.34 8.79 16.58
N ASN A 121 3.29 9.53 17.13
CA ASN A 121 4.72 9.27 16.94
C ASN A 121 5.15 7.84 17.30
N ALA A 122 4.59 7.25 18.37
CA ALA A 122 4.97 5.91 18.82
C ALA A 122 4.72 4.81 17.77
N GLU A 123 3.70 4.97 16.91
CA GLU A 123 3.40 4.02 15.83
C GLU A 123 4.37 4.19 14.65
N LEU A 124 4.83 5.42 14.41
CA LEU A 124 5.78 5.75 13.35
C LEU A 124 7.23 5.39 13.72
N GLU A 125 7.58 5.47 15.00
CA GLU A 125 8.90 5.05 15.50
C GLU A 125 9.15 3.55 15.29
N ASN A 126 8.11 2.72 15.44
CA ASN A 126 8.19 1.29 15.19
C ASN A 126 8.48 0.91 13.73
N ILE A 127 8.22 1.82 12.80
CA ILE A 127 8.51 1.65 11.36
C ILE A 127 9.68 2.52 10.89
N GLY A 128 10.52 3.01 11.84
CA GLY A 128 11.75 3.74 11.52
C GLY A 128 11.58 5.21 11.09
N ILE A 129 10.41 5.81 11.35
CA ILE A 129 10.13 7.22 11.02
C ILE A 129 10.29 8.06 12.30
N LEU A 130 11.48 8.61 12.49
CA LEU A 130 11.93 9.20 13.77
C LEU A 130 11.47 10.64 14.06
N GLU A 131 10.79 11.36 13.16
CA GLU A 131 10.63 12.83 13.32
C GLU A 131 9.23 13.39 13.01
N ILE A 132 8.16 12.63 13.07
CA ILE A 132 6.85 13.19 12.71
C ILE A 132 6.00 13.36 13.97
N LYS A 133 5.88 14.60 14.44
CA LYS A 133 4.80 14.98 15.39
C LYS A 133 3.48 14.74 14.65
N GLN A 134 2.50 14.14 15.35
CA GLN A 134 1.15 13.85 14.87
C GLN A 134 0.87 14.28 13.40
N SER A 135 0.94 13.34 12.45
CA SER A 135 0.78 13.65 11.02
C SER A 135 -0.49 13.05 10.48
N LEU A 136 -1.17 13.83 9.65
CA LEU A 136 -2.28 13.32 8.84
C LEU A 136 -1.73 12.45 7.71
N ILE A 137 -2.04 11.17 7.76
CA ILE A 137 -1.62 10.20 6.75
C ILE A 137 -2.81 9.88 5.86
N TRP A 138 -2.59 9.94 4.56
CA TRP A 138 -3.54 9.49 3.57
C TRP A 138 -3.27 8.05 3.18
N ALA A 139 -4.36 7.31 3.04
CA ALA A 139 -4.35 5.93 2.56
C ALA A 139 -5.24 5.77 1.35
N ARG A 140 -4.85 4.88 0.46
CA ARG A 140 -5.75 4.34 -0.56
C ARG A 140 -5.85 2.82 -0.42
N ARG A 141 -7.02 2.30 -0.69
CA ARG A 141 -7.28 0.87 -0.70
C ARG A 141 -7.79 0.46 -2.08
N SER A 142 -7.38 -0.70 -2.54
CA SER A 142 -7.98 -1.37 -3.69
C SER A 142 -8.07 -2.88 -3.45
N THR A 143 -8.89 -3.54 -4.25
CA THR A 143 -9.01 -5.00 -4.29
C THR A 143 -8.60 -5.47 -5.68
N PHE A 144 -7.83 -6.54 -5.74
CA PHE A 144 -7.56 -7.23 -6.99
C PHE A 144 -8.40 -8.50 -7.04
N SER A 145 -9.19 -8.65 -8.10
CA SER A 145 -9.85 -9.89 -8.44
C SER A 145 -8.90 -10.76 -9.27
N LEU A 146 -8.84 -12.04 -8.96
CA LEU A 146 -8.06 -13.08 -9.62
C LEU A 146 -9.01 -14.22 -9.95
N GLY A 147 -9.77 -14.10 -11.03
CA GLY A 147 -10.89 -15.00 -11.32
C GLY A 147 -11.93 -14.97 -10.18
N ASN A 148 -12.15 -16.11 -9.52
CA ASN A 148 -13.09 -16.23 -8.39
C ASN A 148 -12.49 -15.86 -7.03
N ASN A 149 -11.23 -15.44 -6.99
CA ASN A 149 -10.50 -15.08 -5.79
C ASN A 149 -10.25 -13.58 -5.73
N SER A 150 -9.81 -13.10 -4.58
CA SER A 150 -9.41 -11.71 -4.44
C SER A 150 -8.37 -11.54 -3.34
N LEU A 151 -7.63 -10.44 -3.43
CA LEU A 151 -6.78 -9.92 -2.37
C LEU A 151 -7.00 -8.41 -2.25
N SER A 152 -6.67 -7.85 -1.10
CA SER A 152 -6.79 -6.41 -0.88
C SER A 152 -5.43 -5.78 -0.60
N THR A 153 -5.28 -4.51 -1.01
CA THR A 153 -4.09 -3.71 -0.74
C THR A 153 -4.47 -2.41 -0.06
N VAL A 154 -3.64 -1.98 0.86
CA VAL A 154 -3.69 -0.65 1.47
C VAL A 154 -2.32 -0.01 1.28
N GLU A 155 -2.28 1.23 0.84
CA GLU A 155 -1.07 2.01 0.66
C GLU A 155 -1.19 3.29 1.47
N LEU A 156 -0.23 3.52 2.37
CA LEU A 156 -0.12 4.70 3.23
C LEU A 156 0.90 5.66 2.62
N PHE A 157 0.50 6.89 2.39
CA PHE A 157 1.34 7.93 1.81
C PHE A 157 1.93 8.79 2.93
N LEU A 158 3.23 8.65 3.15
CA LEU A 158 3.92 9.36 4.21
C LEU A 158 4.24 10.80 3.81
N PRO A 159 4.34 11.73 4.76
CA PRO A 159 4.48 13.17 4.46
C PRO A 159 5.63 13.54 3.52
N GLY A 160 6.72 12.75 3.54
CA GLY A 160 7.86 12.97 2.65
C GLY A 160 7.55 12.92 1.16
N ILE A 161 6.46 12.24 0.78
CA ILE A 161 6.09 12.07 -0.64
C ILE A 161 5.69 13.41 -1.29
N GLU A 162 5.16 14.33 -0.50
CA GLU A 162 4.78 15.67 -0.97
C GLU A 162 5.98 16.53 -1.40
N CYS A 163 7.18 16.17 -0.93
CA CYS A 163 8.41 16.84 -1.31
C CYS A 163 9.00 16.34 -2.64
N LEU A 164 8.45 15.25 -3.19
CA LEU A 164 8.88 14.73 -4.48
C LEU A 164 8.23 15.54 -5.61
N SER A 165 9.05 15.90 -6.58
CA SER A 165 8.55 16.56 -7.80
C SER A 165 7.61 15.64 -8.56
N ASN A 166 6.60 16.19 -9.16
CA ASN A 166 5.68 15.49 -10.06
C ASN A 166 6.15 15.58 -11.51
#